data_cbe0e69f9468de1506b907b51a2fccbd
#
_entry.id   cbe0e69f9468de1506b907b51a2fccbd
#
_cell.length_a   1.000
_cell.length_b   1.000
_cell.length_c   1.000
_cell.angle_alpha   90.00
_cell.angle_beta   90.00
_cell.angle_gamma   90.00
#
_symmetry.space_group_name_H-M   'P 1'
#
loop_
_entity.id
_entity.type
_entity.pdbx_description
1 polymer ?
#
loop_
_entity_poly.entity_id
_entity_poly.type
_entity_poly.pdbx_seq_one_letter_code
_entity_poly.pdbx_strand_id
1 'polypeptide(L)'
;MSGGFVHLHVHSQFSFMDGAASLPGLVECAAELEMPALALTDHQGLSGAIRFYKACKAADIIPIIGCEVVVETAGILGEEADLPPEKRLVLPASVGFGRAAGVGYHLTLLVRDFAGYRNLCRLLSRTHLRGPHENSIVTLRDLETYSEGLIGLSGCGNGEAARAVLGRAPGRAREALRRLSGCFSAGDFYVELTQPLTTDGSRLVGGLTSLADELALPVVATNNVHYLAQADHRLHDVLASAGSRTSLPGPLDRPNAELWLKPAAEMRRLFETLPRACDATLEIAAKCRLELPLGQFHFPGADIPAEETAYSVLAKESWRGLERRYNPLVPEAISRLQHELSLID
;
A
#
# COMPACT_ATOMS: atom_id res chain seq x y z
N MET A 1 -9.94 -10.24 -30.06
CA MET A 1 -10.06 -10.57 -28.63
C MET A 1 -9.63 -9.34 -27.88
N SER A 2 -10.51 -8.70 -27.09
CA SER A 2 -10.14 -7.59 -26.23
C SER A 2 -9.19 -8.16 -25.17
N GLY A 3 -7.93 -7.76 -25.21
CA GLY A 3 -6.95 -8.20 -24.21
C GLY A 3 -7.43 -7.79 -22.81
N GLY A 4 -7.22 -8.64 -21.79
CA GLY A 4 -7.55 -8.35 -20.41
C GLY A 4 -6.76 -7.15 -19.85
N PHE A 5 -7.16 -6.65 -18.69
CA PHE A 5 -6.47 -5.62 -17.90
C PHE A 5 -6.70 -5.89 -16.42
N VAL A 6 -5.71 -5.59 -15.59
CA VAL A 6 -5.82 -5.71 -14.13
C VAL A 6 -5.50 -4.36 -13.49
N HIS A 7 -6.40 -3.84 -12.66
CA HIS A 7 -6.12 -2.65 -11.87
C HIS A 7 -5.17 -2.99 -10.72
N LEU A 8 -3.97 -2.42 -10.77
CA LEU A 8 -2.88 -2.68 -9.82
C LEU A 8 -2.70 -1.57 -8.78
N HIS A 9 -3.38 -0.43 -8.94
CA HIS A 9 -3.35 0.70 -8.03
C HIS A 9 -4.78 1.14 -7.74
N VAL A 10 -5.30 0.70 -6.58
CA VAL A 10 -6.72 0.83 -6.21
C VAL A 10 -6.84 1.15 -4.72
N HIS A 11 -7.60 2.19 -4.40
CA HIS A 11 -7.91 2.62 -3.05
C HIS A 11 -9.35 2.29 -2.67
N SER A 12 -9.52 1.81 -1.45
CA SER A 12 -10.84 1.59 -0.85
C SER A 12 -11.15 2.64 0.22
N GLN A 13 -12.31 2.48 0.87
CA GLN A 13 -12.69 3.27 2.06
C GLN A 13 -11.67 3.21 3.21
N PHE A 14 -10.70 2.29 3.17
CA PHE A 14 -9.61 2.22 4.15
C PHE A 14 -8.43 3.15 3.81
N SER A 15 -8.44 3.79 2.64
CA SER A 15 -7.69 5.02 2.36
C SER A 15 -8.49 6.20 2.91
N PHE A 16 -8.45 6.36 4.24
CA PHE A 16 -9.30 7.31 4.96
C PHE A 16 -9.20 8.73 4.41
N MET A 17 -10.34 9.42 4.33
CA MET A 17 -10.47 10.78 3.77
C MET A 17 -10.04 10.91 2.31
N ASP A 18 -9.96 9.79 1.58
CA ASP A 18 -9.59 9.77 0.17
C ASP A 18 -10.40 8.71 -0.62
N GLY A 19 -10.23 7.41 -0.36
CA GLY A 19 -10.94 6.36 -1.07
C GLY A 19 -12.46 6.39 -0.83
N ALA A 20 -13.26 6.50 -1.90
CA ALA A 20 -14.71 6.48 -1.86
C ALA A 20 -15.31 5.12 -2.24
N ALA A 21 -14.49 4.15 -2.70
CA ALA A 21 -14.93 2.83 -3.08
C ALA A 21 -15.05 1.89 -1.86
N SER A 22 -16.20 1.23 -1.68
CA SER A 22 -16.32 0.18 -0.68
C SER A 22 -15.65 -1.11 -1.13
N LEU A 23 -15.10 -1.92 -0.20
CA LEU A 23 -14.49 -3.22 -0.57
C LEU A 23 -15.46 -4.17 -1.28
N PRO A 24 -16.70 -4.37 -0.80
CA PRO A 24 -17.66 -5.18 -1.54
C PRO A 24 -17.91 -4.64 -2.94
N GLY A 25 -18.16 -3.34 -3.08
CA GLY A 25 -18.41 -2.71 -4.38
C GLY A 25 -17.23 -2.85 -5.35
N LEU A 26 -15.98 -2.79 -4.87
CA LEU A 26 -14.79 -3.02 -5.70
C LEU A 26 -14.78 -4.45 -6.27
N VAL A 27 -15.07 -5.45 -5.44
CA VAL A 27 -15.07 -6.86 -5.87
C VAL A 27 -16.26 -7.17 -6.77
N GLU A 28 -17.45 -6.65 -6.45
CA GLU A 28 -18.65 -6.79 -7.27
C GLU A 28 -18.46 -6.17 -8.66
N CYS A 29 -17.97 -4.94 -8.72
CA CYS A 29 -17.67 -4.26 -9.99
C CYS A 29 -16.58 -4.98 -10.81
N ALA A 30 -15.53 -5.50 -10.14
CA ALA A 30 -14.49 -6.28 -10.81
C ALA A 30 -15.04 -7.59 -11.38
N ALA A 31 -15.96 -8.26 -10.68
CA ALA A 31 -16.65 -9.46 -11.17
C ALA A 31 -17.55 -9.14 -12.38
N GLU A 32 -18.33 -8.08 -12.31
CA GLU A 32 -19.19 -7.61 -13.43
C GLU A 32 -18.36 -7.25 -14.67
N LEU A 33 -17.16 -6.73 -14.48
CA LEU A 33 -16.21 -6.39 -15.54
C LEU A 33 -15.33 -7.57 -15.98
N GLU A 34 -15.60 -8.77 -15.46
CA GLU A 34 -14.85 -10.02 -15.78
C GLU A 34 -13.33 -9.86 -15.58
N MET A 35 -12.93 -9.12 -14.54
CA MET A 35 -11.51 -8.94 -14.23
C MET A 35 -10.92 -10.21 -13.61
N PRO A 36 -9.79 -10.74 -14.14
CA PRO A 36 -9.20 -11.97 -13.62
C PRO A 36 -8.52 -11.78 -12.25
N ALA A 37 -8.14 -10.55 -11.94
CA ALA A 37 -7.48 -10.15 -10.71
C ALA A 37 -7.79 -8.69 -10.38
N LEU A 38 -7.64 -8.32 -9.12
CA LEU A 38 -7.75 -6.94 -8.65
C LEU A 38 -6.74 -6.70 -7.55
N ALA A 39 -6.10 -5.53 -7.52
CA ALA A 39 -5.25 -5.12 -6.41
C ALA A 39 -6.01 -4.25 -5.40
N LEU A 40 -5.53 -4.25 -4.16
CA LEU A 40 -5.88 -3.29 -3.13
C LEU A 40 -4.59 -2.67 -2.59
N THR A 41 -4.45 -1.36 -2.74
CA THR A 41 -3.23 -0.61 -2.41
C THR A 41 -3.53 0.63 -1.57
N ASP A 42 -4.32 0.46 -0.51
CA ASP A 42 -4.69 1.55 0.39
C ASP A 42 -3.46 2.29 0.95
N HIS A 43 -3.63 3.58 1.27
CA HIS A 43 -2.58 4.41 1.82
C HIS A 43 -2.06 3.88 3.16
N GLN A 44 -0.75 3.69 3.26
CA GLN A 44 0.00 3.45 4.51
C GLN A 44 -0.55 2.32 5.38
N GLY A 45 -1.32 1.36 4.83
CA GLY A 45 -1.92 0.34 5.65
C GLY A 45 -2.50 -0.86 4.93
N LEU A 46 -2.80 -1.91 5.71
CA LEU A 46 -3.39 -3.18 5.25
C LEU A 46 -4.73 -3.47 5.94
N SER A 47 -5.43 -2.43 6.41
CA SER A 47 -6.65 -2.59 7.22
C SER A 47 -7.78 -3.33 6.49
N GLY A 48 -7.87 -3.15 5.16
CA GLY A 48 -8.82 -3.84 4.29
C GLY A 48 -8.38 -5.21 3.78
N ALA A 49 -7.09 -5.55 3.86
CA ALA A 49 -6.45 -6.63 3.11
C ALA A 49 -7.11 -8.01 3.31
N ILE A 50 -7.38 -8.42 4.55
CA ILE A 50 -7.98 -9.74 4.84
C ILE A 50 -9.43 -9.83 4.33
N ARG A 51 -10.21 -8.76 4.49
CA ARG A 51 -11.59 -8.71 4.00
C ARG A 51 -11.62 -8.76 2.48
N PHE A 52 -10.76 -7.98 1.84
CA PHE A 52 -10.59 -7.96 0.39
C PHE A 52 -10.16 -9.33 -0.14
N TYR A 53 -9.14 -9.95 0.46
CA TYR A 53 -8.68 -11.29 0.09
C TYR A 53 -9.81 -12.32 0.09
N LYS A 54 -10.59 -12.35 1.19
CA LYS A 54 -11.73 -13.28 1.31
C LYS A 54 -12.83 -12.99 0.28
N ALA A 55 -13.15 -11.73 0.05
CA ALA A 55 -14.18 -11.35 -0.92
C ALA A 55 -13.77 -11.73 -2.35
N CYS A 56 -12.53 -11.44 -2.76
CA CYS A 56 -12.02 -11.83 -4.07
C CYS A 56 -12.01 -13.35 -4.27
N LYS A 57 -11.53 -14.12 -3.26
CA LYS A 57 -11.55 -15.60 -3.32
C LYS A 57 -12.98 -16.13 -3.46
N ALA A 58 -13.97 -15.53 -2.81
CA ALA A 58 -15.37 -15.91 -2.93
C ALA A 58 -15.99 -15.58 -4.32
N ALA A 59 -15.44 -14.58 -5.00
CA ALA A 59 -15.85 -14.15 -6.34
C ALA A 59 -14.98 -14.75 -7.47
N ASP A 60 -14.08 -15.67 -7.17
CA ASP A 60 -13.12 -16.29 -8.11
C ASP A 60 -12.19 -15.28 -8.81
N ILE A 61 -11.89 -14.17 -8.10
CA ILE A 61 -10.94 -13.15 -8.54
C ILE A 61 -9.63 -13.34 -7.79
N ILE A 62 -8.49 -13.23 -8.48
CA ILE A 62 -7.17 -13.29 -7.84
C ILE A 62 -6.93 -12.00 -7.04
N PRO A 63 -6.82 -12.08 -5.68
CA PRO A 63 -6.52 -10.90 -4.86
C PRO A 63 -5.05 -10.55 -4.91
N ILE A 64 -4.72 -9.31 -5.24
CA ILE A 64 -3.37 -8.77 -5.15
C ILE A 64 -3.34 -7.79 -3.97
N ILE A 65 -2.68 -8.17 -2.89
CA ILE A 65 -2.52 -7.29 -1.74
C ILE A 65 -1.34 -6.36 -1.99
N GLY A 66 -1.53 -5.10 -1.65
CA GLY A 66 -0.49 -4.08 -1.77
C GLY A 66 -0.72 -2.92 -0.81
N CYS A 67 0.08 -1.89 -0.96
CA CYS A 67 -0.04 -0.65 -0.19
C CYS A 67 0.63 0.49 -0.96
N GLU A 68 0.01 1.66 -1.03
CA GLU A 68 0.70 2.87 -1.42
C GLU A 68 1.39 3.46 -0.19
N VAL A 69 2.70 3.64 -0.27
CA VAL A 69 3.53 4.20 0.80
C VAL A 69 4.12 5.55 0.39
N VAL A 70 4.46 6.37 1.37
CA VAL A 70 5.22 7.60 1.16
C VAL A 70 6.69 7.31 1.44
N VAL A 71 7.55 7.54 0.44
CA VAL A 71 9.00 7.33 0.54
C VAL A 71 9.70 8.67 0.69
N GLU A 72 10.69 8.74 1.58
CA GLU A 72 11.53 9.93 1.72
C GLU A 72 12.36 10.19 0.47
N THR A 73 12.68 11.43 0.24
CA THR A 73 13.60 11.84 -0.82
C THR A 73 15.01 11.92 -0.27
N ALA A 74 15.95 11.20 -0.86
CA ALA A 74 17.36 11.36 -0.52
C ALA A 74 17.88 12.74 -1.00
N GLY A 75 18.31 13.58 -0.08
CA GLY A 75 19.09 14.79 -0.37
C GLY A 75 18.33 16.11 -0.54
N ILE A 76 16.99 16.12 -0.44
CA ILE A 76 16.22 17.39 -0.66
C ILE A 76 16.07 18.24 0.61
N LEU A 77 16.31 17.69 1.80
CA LEU A 77 16.25 18.48 3.03
C LEU A 77 17.23 19.67 3.07
N GLY A 78 18.29 19.66 2.21
CA GLY A 78 19.22 20.79 2.07
C GLY A 78 18.79 21.81 0.99
N GLU A 79 18.38 21.32 -0.18
CA GLU A 79 18.14 22.20 -1.36
C GLU A 79 16.69 22.73 -1.44
N GLU A 80 15.67 21.98 -0.97
CA GLU A 80 14.28 22.49 -0.91
C GLU A 80 14.03 23.36 0.33
N ALA A 81 14.82 23.23 1.38
CA ALA A 81 14.73 24.15 2.52
C ALA A 81 15.04 25.61 2.09
N ASP A 82 15.88 25.77 1.05
CA ASP A 82 16.25 27.08 0.49
C ASP A 82 15.32 27.58 -0.62
N LEU A 83 14.32 26.73 -1.05
CA LEU A 83 13.33 27.17 -2.02
C LEU A 83 12.28 28.07 -1.35
N PRO A 84 11.81 29.13 -2.05
CA PRO A 84 10.69 29.92 -1.61
C PRO A 84 9.45 29.03 -1.36
N PRO A 85 8.60 29.33 -0.36
CA PRO A 85 7.45 28.49 0.01
C PRO A 85 6.55 28.10 -1.17
N GLU A 86 6.38 28.99 -2.15
CA GLU A 86 5.61 28.76 -3.37
C GLU A 86 6.26 27.79 -4.37
N LYS A 87 7.54 27.46 -4.20
CA LYS A 87 8.28 26.49 -5.02
C LYS A 87 8.53 25.16 -4.32
N ARG A 88 8.20 25.08 -3.02
CA ARG A 88 8.28 23.83 -2.28
C ARG A 88 7.18 22.91 -2.76
N LEU A 89 7.52 21.65 -2.97
CA LEU A 89 6.55 20.64 -3.35
C LEU A 89 5.62 20.38 -2.17
N VAL A 90 4.46 21.04 -2.16
CA VAL A 90 3.39 20.74 -1.21
C VAL A 90 2.69 19.50 -1.76
N LEU A 91 2.87 18.35 -1.10
CA LEU A 91 2.01 17.20 -1.38
C LEU A 91 0.58 17.60 -1.02
N PRO A 92 -0.42 17.25 -1.87
CA PRO A 92 -1.82 17.49 -1.52
C PRO A 92 -2.11 16.89 -0.14
N ALA A 93 -2.94 17.57 0.64
CA ALA A 93 -3.33 17.13 1.98
C ALA A 93 -4.14 15.80 1.99
N SER A 94 -4.45 15.26 0.83
CA SER A 94 -5.06 13.94 0.62
C SER A 94 -4.12 12.74 0.89
N VAL A 95 -2.84 12.98 1.16
CA VAL A 95 -1.94 11.94 1.64
C VAL A 95 -2.24 11.69 3.11
N GLY A 96 -3.11 10.72 3.36
CA GLY A 96 -3.76 10.34 4.59
C GLY A 96 -3.04 10.59 5.90
N PHE A 97 -3.84 10.88 6.93
CA PHE A 97 -3.46 11.01 8.34
C PHE A 97 -2.26 11.91 8.66
N GLY A 98 -2.51 13.20 8.76
CA GLY A 98 -1.61 14.16 9.39
C GLY A 98 -0.84 15.05 8.44
N ARG A 99 -0.66 16.27 8.87
CA ARG A 99 0.00 17.39 8.21
C ARG A 99 1.53 17.19 8.07
N ALA A 100 2.00 16.14 7.42
CA ALA A 100 3.35 16.15 6.90
C ALA A 100 3.33 16.90 5.57
N ALA A 101 3.20 18.21 5.64
CA ALA A 101 3.49 19.03 4.50
C ALA A 101 4.94 18.78 4.07
N GLY A 102 5.11 18.01 3.01
CA GLY A 102 6.20 18.27 2.11
C GLY A 102 7.44 17.42 2.14
N VAL A 103 7.48 16.13 2.54
CA VAL A 103 8.78 15.43 2.44
C VAL A 103 8.64 13.96 2.01
N GLY A 104 7.94 13.66 0.95
CA GLY A 104 7.92 12.29 0.43
C GLY A 104 7.15 12.14 -0.87
N TYR A 105 7.33 11.00 -1.53
CA TYR A 105 6.69 10.66 -2.79
C TYR A 105 5.98 9.32 -2.72
N HIS A 106 4.90 9.17 -3.47
CA HIS A 106 4.15 7.92 -3.53
C HIS A 106 4.96 6.82 -4.22
N LEU A 107 4.91 5.64 -3.66
CA LEU A 107 5.40 4.40 -4.22
C LEU A 107 4.36 3.31 -3.97
N THR A 108 3.96 2.58 -5.00
CA THR A 108 3.02 1.48 -4.84
C THR A 108 3.78 0.16 -4.69
N LEU A 109 3.47 -0.59 -3.66
CA LEU A 109 4.06 -1.89 -3.36
C LEU A 109 3.00 -2.98 -3.52
N LEU A 110 3.30 -4.03 -4.28
CA LEU A 110 2.42 -5.19 -4.45
C LEU A 110 3.10 -6.44 -3.88
N VAL A 111 2.32 -7.26 -3.22
CA VAL A 111 2.80 -8.51 -2.62
C VAL A 111 2.84 -9.60 -3.69
N ARG A 112 4.02 -10.16 -3.94
CA ARG A 112 4.22 -11.28 -4.86
C ARG A 112 3.87 -12.62 -4.22
N ASP A 113 4.31 -12.82 -2.97
CA ASP A 113 4.21 -14.07 -2.23
C ASP A 113 4.09 -13.83 -0.72
N PHE A 114 4.04 -14.91 0.07
CA PHE A 114 3.90 -14.80 1.53
C PHE A 114 5.13 -14.15 2.22
N ALA A 115 6.33 -14.29 1.66
CA ALA A 115 7.51 -13.58 2.18
C ALA A 115 7.35 -12.08 2.00
N GLY A 116 6.89 -11.64 0.81
CA GLY A 116 6.55 -10.24 0.54
C GLY A 116 5.46 -9.70 1.45
N TYR A 117 4.41 -10.48 1.73
CA TYR A 117 3.36 -10.07 2.68
C TYR A 117 3.93 -9.81 4.08
N ARG A 118 4.76 -10.72 4.58
CA ARG A 118 5.44 -10.54 5.87
C ARG A 118 6.35 -9.32 5.89
N ASN A 119 7.09 -9.09 4.80
CA ASN A 119 7.99 -7.96 4.66
C ASN A 119 7.21 -6.64 4.59
N LEU A 120 6.10 -6.58 3.85
CA LEU A 120 5.23 -5.41 3.82
C LEU A 120 4.65 -5.10 5.21
N CYS A 121 4.19 -6.11 5.95
CA CYS A 121 3.72 -5.93 7.34
C CYS A 121 4.83 -5.37 8.24
N ARG A 122 6.07 -5.87 8.13
CA ARG A 122 7.23 -5.38 8.89
C ARG A 122 7.59 -3.94 8.51
N LEU A 123 7.63 -3.65 7.21
CA LEU A 123 7.88 -2.32 6.69
C LEU A 123 6.90 -1.31 7.28
N LEU A 124 5.60 -1.57 7.15
CA LEU A 124 4.56 -0.69 7.66
C LEU A 124 4.62 -0.56 9.20
N SER A 125 4.78 -1.66 9.93
CA SER A 125 4.92 -1.61 11.39
C SER A 125 6.12 -0.76 11.81
N ARG A 126 7.26 -0.93 11.15
CA ARG A 126 8.47 -0.16 11.44
C ARG A 126 8.29 1.33 11.20
N THR A 127 7.64 1.71 10.09
CA THR A 127 7.39 3.12 9.77
C THR A 127 6.40 3.75 10.75
N HIS A 128 5.32 3.05 11.09
CA HIS A 128 4.33 3.54 12.06
C HIS A 128 4.88 3.67 13.49
N LEU A 129 5.82 2.82 13.89
CA LEU A 129 6.44 2.86 15.23
C LEU A 129 7.59 3.88 15.33
N ARG A 130 8.09 4.42 14.23
CA ARG A 130 9.26 5.32 14.22
C ARG A 130 8.92 6.76 14.63
N GLY A 131 7.68 7.19 14.54
CA GLY A 131 7.26 8.56 14.84
C GLY A 131 5.76 8.71 15.03
N PRO A 132 5.26 9.94 15.21
CA PRO A 132 3.82 10.21 15.25
C PRO A 132 3.17 9.63 13.98
N HIS A 133 1.96 9.09 14.12
CA HIS A 133 1.20 8.49 13.01
C HIS A 133 1.06 9.39 11.76
N GLU A 134 1.27 10.68 11.94
CA GLU A 134 1.18 11.71 10.91
C GLU A 134 2.37 11.72 9.94
N ASN A 135 3.47 11.00 10.25
CA ASN A 135 4.72 11.02 9.49
C ASN A 135 5.27 9.61 9.21
N SER A 136 4.42 8.69 8.79
CA SER A 136 4.85 7.33 8.42
C SER A 136 5.59 7.35 7.07
N ILE A 137 6.87 7.72 7.08
CA ILE A 137 7.71 7.80 5.89
C ILE A 137 8.62 6.57 5.82
N VAL A 138 8.62 5.91 4.68
CA VAL A 138 9.51 4.80 4.35
C VAL A 138 10.85 5.35 3.88
N THR A 139 11.95 4.90 4.48
CA THR A 139 13.30 5.25 4.02
C THR A 139 13.76 4.30 2.91
N LEU A 140 14.74 4.72 2.11
CA LEU A 140 15.36 3.83 1.11
C LEU A 140 15.94 2.58 1.77
N ARG A 141 16.57 2.73 2.95
CA ARG A 141 17.09 1.60 3.72
C ARG A 141 16.01 0.61 4.15
N ASP A 142 14.80 1.11 4.43
CA ASP A 142 13.67 0.23 4.72
C ASP A 142 13.26 -0.56 3.48
N LEU A 143 13.21 0.07 2.30
CA LEU A 143 12.94 -0.61 1.04
C LEU A 143 14.01 -1.67 0.75
N GLU A 144 15.29 -1.34 0.82
CA GLU A 144 16.39 -2.29 0.66
C GLU A 144 16.28 -3.50 1.60
N THR A 145 15.78 -3.28 2.82
CA THR A 145 15.67 -4.34 3.84
C THR A 145 14.45 -5.24 3.64
N TYR A 146 13.32 -4.68 3.14
CA TYR A 146 12.02 -5.35 3.16
C TYR A 146 11.38 -5.53 1.77
N SER A 147 12.09 -5.25 0.67
CA SER A 147 11.56 -5.39 -0.69
C SER A 147 11.48 -6.82 -1.21
N GLU A 148 12.14 -7.78 -0.57
CA GLU A 148 12.08 -9.19 -0.98
C GLU A 148 10.62 -9.69 -1.00
N GLY A 149 10.21 -10.27 -2.14
CA GLY A 149 8.85 -10.74 -2.36
C GLY A 149 7.83 -9.62 -2.64
N LEU A 150 8.31 -8.38 -2.85
CA LEU A 150 7.48 -7.25 -3.27
C LEU A 150 7.78 -6.85 -4.71
N ILE A 151 6.77 -6.35 -5.39
CA ILE A 151 6.89 -5.66 -6.67
C ILE A 151 6.66 -4.18 -6.41
N GLY A 152 7.58 -3.31 -6.88
CA GLY A 152 7.48 -1.86 -6.78
C GLY A 152 6.94 -1.24 -8.07
N LEU A 153 5.98 -0.31 -7.96
CA LEU A 153 5.58 0.58 -9.04
C LEU A 153 6.03 1.99 -8.67
N SER A 154 6.61 2.73 -9.62
CA SER A 154 7.29 4.02 -9.35
C SER A 154 6.42 5.13 -8.76
N GLY A 155 5.14 4.85 -8.52
CA GLY A 155 4.14 5.76 -7.98
C GLY A 155 3.36 6.51 -9.06
N CYS A 156 2.17 6.95 -8.69
CA CYS A 156 1.25 7.71 -9.55
C CYS A 156 1.81 9.10 -9.92
N GLY A 157 0.97 10.05 -10.29
CA GLY A 157 1.38 11.45 -10.52
C GLY A 157 2.11 12.12 -9.34
N ASN A 158 1.99 11.56 -8.13
CA ASN A 158 2.69 11.99 -6.91
C ASN A 158 4.00 11.19 -6.65
N GLY A 159 4.38 10.25 -7.53
CA GLY A 159 5.68 9.59 -7.48
C GLY A 159 6.83 10.54 -7.78
N GLU A 160 8.03 10.26 -7.26
CA GLU A 160 9.20 11.15 -7.41
C GLU A 160 9.55 11.39 -8.88
N ALA A 161 9.62 10.32 -9.68
CA ALA A 161 9.93 10.43 -11.10
C ALA A 161 8.85 11.21 -11.87
N ALA A 162 7.57 10.97 -11.57
CA ALA A 162 6.45 11.66 -12.18
C ALA A 162 6.49 13.18 -11.89
N ARG A 163 6.69 13.56 -10.63
CA ARG A 163 6.83 14.96 -10.22
C ARG A 163 8.04 15.63 -10.86
N ALA A 164 9.16 14.93 -10.97
CA ALA A 164 10.34 15.46 -11.62
C ALA A 164 10.12 15.68 -13.13
N VAL A 165 9.40 14.78 -13.83
CA VAL A 165 9.02 14.97 -15.24
C VAL A 165 8.11 16.17 -15.40
N LEU A 166 7.06 16.30 -14.55
CA LEU A 166 6.16 17.45 -14.55
C LEU A 166 6.89 18.76 -14.25
N GLY A 167 7.85 18.72 -13.33
CA GLY A 167 8.74 19.84 -12.97
C GLY A 167 9.85 20.13 -13.99
N ARG A 168 9.87 19.44 -15.16
CA ARG A 168 10.86 19.59 -16.22
C ARG A 168 12.30 19.30 -15.78
N ALA A 169 12.47 18.37 -14.85
CA ALA A 169 13.77 17.94 -14.30
C ALA A 169 14.08 16.46 -14.65
N PRO A 170 14.31 16.09 -15.93
CA PRO A 170 14.46 14.69 -16.36
C PRO A 170 15.68 14.01 -15.72
N GLY A 171 16.74 14.75 -15.37
CA GLY A 171 17.88 14.21 -14.64
C GLY A 171 17.51 13.70 -13.25
N ARG A 172 16.66 14.43 -12.52
CA ARG A 172 16.12 14.00 -11.21
C ARG A 172 15.20 12.80 -11.37
N ALA A 173 14.34 12.79 -12.40
CA ALA A 173 13.46 11.65 -12.68
C ALA A 173 14.26 10.37 -12.95
N ARG A 174 15.34 10.47 -13.76
CA ARG A 174 16.26 9.35 -14.03
C ARG A 174 16.91 8.81 -12.75
N GLU A 175 17.42 9.69 -11.93
CA GLU A 175 18.09 9.31 -10.69
C GLU A 175 17.11 8.66 -9.70
N ALA A 176 15.88 9.19 -9.57
CA ALA A 176 14.84 8.59 -8.77
C ALA A 176 14.52 7.15 -9.22
N LEU A 177 14.34 6.93 -10.54
CA LEU A 177 14.06 5.59 -11.08
C LEU A 177 15.23 4.63 -10.85
N ARG A 178 16.49 5.05 -11.04
CA ARG A 178 17.66 4.21 -10.77
C ARG A 178 17.74 3.80 -9.30
N ARG A 179 17.56 4.76 -8.41
CA ARG A 179 17.63 4.54 -6.97
C ARG A 179 16.53 3.62 -6.47
N LEU A 180 15.29 3.88 -6.89
CA LEU A 180 14.15 3.06 -6.49
C LEU A 180 14.24 1.64 -7.07
N SER A 181 14.56 1.50 -8.36
CA SER A 181 14.69 0.18 -8.98
C SER A 181 15.80 -0.66 -8.35
N GLY A 182 16.86 -0.04 -7.85
CA GLY A 182 17.96 -0.71 -7.13
C GLY A 182 17.54 -1.35 -5.80
N CYS A 183 16.40 -0.95 -5.23
CA CYS A 183 15.87 -1.56 -4.00
C CYS A 183 15.14 -2.89 -4.26
N PHE A 184 14.81 -3.24 -5.50
CA PHE A 184 14.00 -4.42 -5.84
C PHE A 184 14.82 -5.46 -6.61
N SER A 185 14.37 -6.71 -6.59
CA SER A 185 14.94 -7.75 -7.42
C SER A 185 14.75 -7.45 -8.90
N ALA A 186 15.64 -7.95 -9.74
CA ALA A 186 15.56 -7.75 -11.18
C ALA A 186 14.20 -8.22 -11.74
N GLY A 187 13.49 -7.32 -12.44
CA GLY A 187 12.17 -7.57 -13.00
C GLY A 187 11.00 -7.41 -12.02
N ASP A 188 11.24 -6.93 -10.78
CA ASP A 188 10.19 -6.66 -9.79
C ASP A 188 10.01 -5.15 -9.53
N PHE A 189 10.51 -4.29 -10.43
CA PHE A 189 10.22 -2.85 -10.40
C PHE A 189 9.71 -2.39 -11.77
N TYR A 190 8.64 -1.59 -11.77
CA TYR A 190 7.98 -1.08 -12.96
C TYR A 190 7.80 0.42 -12.89
N VAL A 191 7.98 1.11 -14.02
CA VAL A 191 7.63 2.53 -14.13
C VAL A 191 6.12 2.63 -14.32
N GLU A 192 5.44 3.21 -13.34
CA GLU A 192 3.99 3.36 -13.32
C GLU A 192 3.57 4.51 -14.24
N LEU A 193 2.64 4.25 -15.13
CA LEU A 193 2.07 5.21 -16.06
C LEU A 193 0.59 5.42 -15.75
N THR A 194 0.24 6.65 -15.39
CA THR A 194 -1.16 7.09 -15.26
C THR A 194 -1.49 8.08 -16.35
N GLN A 195 -2.67 7.95 -16.97
CA GLN A 195 -3.15 8.90 -17.99
C GLN A 195 -4.30 9.74 -17.41
N PRO A 196 -4.00 10.88 -16.81
CA PRO A 196 -5.01 11.67 -16.09
C PRO A 196 -5.93 12.49 -17.01
N LEU A 197 -5.81 12.39 -18.33
CA LEU A 197 -6.56 13.16 -19.33
C LEU A 197 -6.50 14.68 -19.08
N THR A 198 -5.32 15.16 -18.71
CA THR A 198 -5.01 16.58 -18.54
C THR A 198 -4.04 17.04 -19.62
N THR A 199 -3.85 18.36 -19.73
CA THR A 199 -2.86 18.94 -20.68
C THR A 199 -1.45 18.41 -20.47
N ASP A 200 -1.08 18.05 -19.24
CA ASP A 200 0.22 17.51 -18.89
C ASP A 200 0.31 15.98 -18.96
N GLY A 201 -0.81 15.28 -19.12
CA GLY A 201 -0.87 13.82 -19.13
C GLY A 201 -0.02 13.17 -20.20
N SER A 202 -0.10 13.64 -21.44
CA SER A 202 0.72 13.12 -22.54
C SER A 202 2.21 13.36 -22.33
N ARG A 203 2.59 14.51 -21.75
CA ARG A 203 3.96 14.82 -21.40
C ARG A 203 4.47 13.89 -20.29
N LEU A 204 3.63 13.62 -19.29
CA LEU A 204 3.98 12.72 -18.19
C LEU A 204 4.23 11.30 -18.71
N VAL A 205 3.27 10.73 -19.45
CA VAL A 205 3.38 9.37 -20.00
C VAL A 205 4.58 9.28 -20.95
N GLY A 206 4.74 10.22 -21.89
CA GLY A 206 5.88 10.22 -22.83
C GLY A 206 7.23 10.37 -22.13
N GLY A 207 7.33 11.27 -21.15
CA GLY A 207 8.58 11.49 -20.40
C GLY A 207 8.97 10.27 -19.55
N LEU A 208 8.03 9.66 -18.85
CA LEU A 208 8.29 8.45 -18.06
C LEU A 208 8.63 7.25 -18.96
N THR A 209 7.94 7.08 -20.09
CA THR A 209 8.22 6.01 -21.06
C THR A 209 9.63 6.14 -21.63
N SER A 210 10.04 7.35 -22.04
CA SER A 210 11.40 7.58 -22.56
C SER A 210 12.48 7.25 -21.52
N LEU A 211 12.27 7.60 -20.27
CA LEU A 211 13.20 7.27 -19.18
C LEU A 211 13.22 5.78 -18.87
N ALA A 212 12.06 5.12 -18.92
CA ALA A 212 11.97 3.67 -18.74
C ALA A 212 12.75 2.92 -19.84
N ASP A 213 12.58 3.32 -21.10
CA ASP A 213 13.31 2.74 -22.23
C ASP A 213 14.83 2.98 -22.10
N GLU A 214 15.26 4.18 -21.70
CA GLU A 214 16.67 4.50 -21.45
C GLU A 214 17.29 3.63 -20.36
N LEU A 215 16.52 3.34 -19.30
CA LEU A 215 16.99 2.58 -18.13
C LEU A 215 16.71 1.07 -18.26
N ALA A 216 16.15 0.61 -19.37
CA ALA A 216 15.68 -0.76 -19.60
C ALA A 216 14.73 -1.24 -18.48
N LEU A 217 13.88 -0.36 -17.97
CA LEU A 217 12.84 -0.67 -16.98
C LEU A 217 11.50 -0.95 -17.67
N PRO A 218 10.75 -1.95 -17.23
CA PRO A 218 9.40 -2.20 -17.74
C PRO A 218 8.44 -1.08 -17.29
N VAL A 219 7.41 -0.82 -18.12
CA VAL A 219 6.34 0.12 -17.82
C VAL A 219 5.05 -0.63 -17.50
N VAL A 220 4.19 -0.06 -16.67
CA VAL A 220 2.87 -0.60 -16.34
C VAL A 220 1.81 0.50 -16.30
N ALA A 221 0.66 0.26 -16.92
CA ALA A 221 -0.48 1.18 -16.90
C ALA A 221 -1.31 0.99 -15.61
N THR A 222 -1.65 2.10 -14.96
CA THR A 222 -2.60 2.12 -13.84
C THR A 222 -3.58 3.28 -13.98
N ASN A 223 -4.63 3.27 -13.16
CA ASN A 223 -5.59 4.38 -13.12
C ASN A 223 -5.69 5.05 -11.75
N ASN A 224 -4.93 4.60 -10.76
CA ASN A 224 -4.99 5.15 -9.39
C ASN A 224 -6.44 5.29 -8.90
N VAL A 225 -7.18 4.17 -8.89
CA VAL A 225 -8.63 4.13 -8.66
C VAL A 225 -8.97 4.57 -7.23
N HIS A 226 -9.92 5.51 -7.09
CA HIS A 226 -10.42 6.00 -5.80
C HIS A 226 -11.93 5.81 -5.63
N TYR A 227 -12.66 5.54 -6.71
CA TYR A 227 -14.10 5.32 -6.68
C TYR A 227 -14.55 4.35 -7.78
N LEU A 228 -15.78 3.83 -7.67
CA LEU A 228 -16.30 2.79 -8.56
C LEU A 228 -16.75 3.34 -9.91
N ALA A 229 -17.54 4.38 -9.89
CA ALA A 229 -18.10 5.00 -11.10
C ALA A 229 -17.71 6.48 -11.19
N GLN A 230 -17.70 7.02 -12.41
CA GLN A 230 -17.36 8.42 -12.66
C GLN A 230 -18.21 9.40 -11.85
N ALA A 231 -19.49 9.06 -11.60
CA ALA A 231 -20.40 9.88 -10.79
C ALA A 231 -19.99 10.03 -9.33
N ASP A 232 -19.20 9.08 -8.79
CA ASP A 232 -18.78 9.05 -7.39
C ASP A 232 -17.66 10.05 -7.07
N HIS A 233 -17.13 10.75 -8.10
CA HIS A 233 -16.09 11.77 -7.89
C HIS A 233 -16.50 12.84 -6.87
N ARG A 234 -17.80 13.17 -6.78
CA ARG A 234 -18.29 14.15 -5.82
C ARG A 234 -18.13 13.71 -4.37
N LEU A 235 -18.36 12.40 -4.10
CA LEU A 235 -18.13 11.83 -2.77
C LEU A 235 -16.64 11.87 -2.44
N HIS A 236 -15.80 11.51 -3.40
CA HIS A 236 -14.35 11.59 -3.27
C HIS A 236 -13.88 13.03 -2.97
N ASP A 237 -14.43 14.05 -3.66
CA ASP A 237 -14.12 15.45 -3.42
C ASP A 237 -14.51 15.90 -2.01
N VAL A 238 -15.66 15.45 -1.49
CA VAL A 238 -16.08 15.72 -0.12
C VAL A 238 -15.12 15.12 0.89
N LEU A 239 -14.76 13.83 0.72
CA LEU A 239 -13.83 13.12 1.60
C LEU A 239 -12.45 13.81 1.62
N ALA A 240 -11.91 14.13 0.45
CA ALA A 240 -10.62 14.77 0.33
C ALA A 240 -10.61 16.19 0.89
N SER A 241 -11.70 16.95 0.71
CA SER A 241 -11.85 18.28 1.30
C SER A 241 -11.93 18.22 2.82
N ALA A 242 -12.62 17.21 3.37
CA ALA A 242 -12.66 16.97 4.81
C ALA A 242 -11.28 16.61 5.36
N GLY A 243 -10.53 15.73 4.65
CA GLY A 243 -9.16 15.36 5.02
C GLY A 243 -8.19 16.54 5.00
N SER A 244 -8.27 17.38 3.96
CA SER A 244 -7.44 18.59 3.82
C SER A 244 -7.93 19.79 4.62
N ARG A 245 -9.12 19.70 5.24
CA ARG A 245 -9.78 20.80 5.95
C ARG A 245 -9.98 22.06 5.07
N THR A 246 -10.31 21.82 3.81
CA THR A 246 -10.63 22.88 2.83
C THR A 246 -12.13 22.94 2.59
N SER A 247 -12.64 24.09 2.15
CA SER A 247 -14.05 24.25 1.77
C SER A 247 -14.30 23.81 0.32
N LEU A 248 -15.51 23.33 0.02
CA LEU A 248 -15.97 23.09 -1.35
C LEU A 248 -16.72 24.35 -1.87
N PRO A 249 -16.58 24.69 -3.18
CA PRO A 249 -15.57 24.22 -4.11
C PRO A 249 -14.20 24.83 -3.78
N GLY A 250 -13.22 23.99 -3.47
CA GLY A 250 -11.83 24.40 -3.23
C GLY A 250 -10.93 24.03 -4.42
N PRO A 251 -9.70 24.54 -4.47
CA PRO A 251 -8.70 24.06 -5.40
C PRO A 251 -8.30 22.66 -4.99
N LEU A 252 -9.09 21.66 -5.39
CA LEU A 252 -8.67 20.29 -5.32
C LEU A 252 -7.69 20.06 -6.47
N ASP A 253 -6.54 19.45 -6.21
CA ASP A 253 -5.54 19.09 -7.22
C ASP A 253 -6.06 17.99 -8.20
N ARG A 254 -7.38 17.88 -8.34
CA ARG A 254 -8.08 16.88 -9.14
C ARG A 254 -8.80 17.53 -10.29
N PRO A 255 -8.19 17.51 -11.47
CA PRO A 255 -8.70 18.28 -12.61
C PRO A 255 -9.95 17.67 -13.24
N ASN A 256 -10.30 16.41 -12.92
CA ASN A 256 -11.41 15.70 -13.54
C ASN A 256 -11.87 14.49 -12.72
N ALA A 257 -12.85 13.73 -13.24
CA ALA A 257 -13.45 12.57 -12.60
C ALA A 257 -12.91 11.22 -13.17
N GLU A 258 -11.60 11.11 -13.42
CA GLU A 258 -11.00 9.97 -14.12
C GLU A 258 -10.51 8.82 -13.22
N LEU A 259 -10.56 8.96 -11.88
CA LEU A 259 -10.02 7.96 -10.95
C LEU A 259 -11.01 6.84 -10.62
N TRP A 260 -11.85 6.44 -11.56
CA TRP A 260 -12.84 5.37 -11.39
C TRP A 260 -12.35 4.02 -11.92
N LEU A 261 -13.02 2.93 -11.50
CA LEU A 261 -12.68 1.56 -11.89
C LEU A 261 -13.11 1.28 -13.33
N LYS A 262 -12.24 1.59 -14.29
CA LYS A 262 -12.52 1.53 -15.73
C LYS A 262 -12.55 0.09 -16.27
N PRO A 263 -13.41 -0.23 -17.25
CA PRO A 263 -13.32 -1.48 -17.99
C PRO A 263 -11.99 -1.64 -18.73
N ALA A 264 -11.56 -2.89 -18.95
CA ALA A 264 -10.33 -3.21 -19.67
C ALA A 264 -10.24 -2.54 -21.05
N ALA A 265 -11.35 -2.50 -21.80
CA ALA A 265 -11.41 -1.88 -23.12
C ALA A 265 -11.09 -0.37 -23.06
N GLU A 266 -11.55 0.33 -22.04
CA GLU A 266 -11.27 1.76 -21.85
C GLU A 266 -9.82 2.00 -21.45
N MET A 267 -9.28 1.22 -20.53
CA MET A 267 -7.86 1.31 -20.19
C MET A 267 -6.96 1.05 -21.39
N ARG A 268 -7.26 0.03 -22.20
CA ARG A 268 -6.52 -0.25 -23.44
C ARG A 268 -6.63 0.86 -24.48
N ARG A 269 -7.78 1.54 -24.56
CA ARG A 269 -7.94 2.72 -25.41
C ARG A 269 -7.10 3.90 -24.93
N LEU A 270 -7.01 4.13 -23.61
CA LEU A 270 -6.17 5.19 -23.05
C LEU A 270 -4.68 4.99 -23.32
N PHE A 271 -4.26 3.73 -23.45
CA PHE A 271 -2.86 3.33 -23.71
C PHE A 271 -2.70 2.65 -25.09
N GLU A 272 -3.53 3.01 -26.09
CA GLU A 272 -3.49 2.37 -27.41
C GLU A 272 -2.14 2.48 -28.11
N THR A 273 -1.40 3.56 -27.87
CA THR A 273 -0.04 3.76 -28.40
C THR A 273 1.04 3.02 -27.62
N LEU A 274 0.68 2.43 -26.47
CA LEU A 274 1.62 1.75 -25.58
C LEU A 274 1.00 0.46 -24.96
N PRO A 275 0.55 -0.50 -25.81
CA PRO A 275 -0.19 -1.69 -25.35
C PRO A 275 0.62 -2.55 -24.35
N ARG A 276 1.94 -2.54 -24.44
CA ARG A 276 2.83 -3.26 -23.49
C ARG A 276 2.61 -2.85 -22.03
N ALA A 277 2.22 -1.60 -21.78
CA ALA A 277 1.94 -1.14 -20.43
C ALA A 277 0.67 -1.77 -19.83
N CYS A 278 -0.34 -2.05 -20.67
CA CYS A 278 -1.52 -2.81 -20.26
C CYS A 278 -1.21 -4.31 -20.11
N ASP A 279 -0.40 -4.89 -21.01
CA ASP A 279 -0.04 -6.31 -20.96
C ASP A 279 0.76 -6.62 -19.67
N ALA A 280 1.62 -5.70 -19.24
CA ALA A 280 2.38 -5.80 -17.99
C ALA A 280 1.47 -5.97 -16.75
N THR A 281 0.21 -5.48 -16.78
CA THR A 281 -0.71 -5.68 -15.65
C THR A 281 -1.06 -7.15 -15.45
N LEU A 282 -1.22 -7.90 -16.53
CA LEU A 282 -1.48 -9.34 -16.51
C LEU A 282 -0.23 -10.13 -16.09
N GLU A 283 0.96 -9.70 -16.55
CA GLU A 283 2.23 -10.30 -16.14
C GLU A 283 2.47 -10.14 -14.65
N ILE A 284 2.23 -8.95 -14.09
CA ILE A 284 2.33 -8.70 -12.65
C ILE A 284 1.31 -9.53 -11.89
N ALA A 285 0.05 -9.58 -12.33
CA ALA A 285 -0.97 -10.41 -11.72
C ALA A 285 -0.59 -11.90 -11.71
N ALA A 286 0.05 -12.38 -12.78
CA ALA A 286 0.56 -13.75 -12.84
C ALA A 286 1.70 -14.03 -11.87
N LYS A 287 2.52 -13.04 -11.52
CA LYS A 287 3.58 -13.14 -10.50
C LYS A 287 3.03 -13.13 -9.06
N CYS A 288 1.89 -12.48 -8.81
CA CYS A 288 1.30 -12.35 -7.48
C CYS A 288 0.58 -13.65 -7.08
N ARG A 289 1.20 -14.44 -6.21
CA ARG A 289 0.73 -15.76 -5.78
C ARG A 289 0.65 -15.85 -4.25
N LEU A 290 -0.05 -14.88 -3.64
CA LEU A 290 -0.23 -14.87 -2.19
C LEU A 290 -1.31 -15.89 -1.77
N GLU A 291 -0.91 -16.83 -0.91
CA GLU A 291 -1.82 -17.67 -0.16
C GLU A 291 -1.68 -17.35 1.33
N LEU A 292 -2.75 -16.84 1.93
CA LEU A 292 -2.78 -16.53 3.36
C LEU A 292 -3.19 -17.78 4.14
N PRO A 293 -2.45 -18.18 5.19
CA PRO A 293 -2.75 -19.35 6.01
C PRO A 293 -3.93 -19.08 6.97
N LEU A 294 -5.07 -18.66 6.42
CA LEU A 294 -6.26 -18.34 7.21
C LEU A 294 -6.84 -19.60 7.85
N GLY A 295 -7.13 -19.53 9.16
CA GLY A 295 -7.65 -20.66 9.93
C GLY A 295 -6.56 -21.62 10.46
N GLN A 296 -5.30 -21.38 10.16
CA GLN A 296 -4.18 -22.09 10.79
C GLN A 296 -3.75 -21.31 12.03
N PHE A 297 -3.92 -21.93 13.18
CA PHE A 297 -3.56 -21.32 14.47
C PHE A 297 -2.19 -21.84 14.91
N HIS A 298 -1.24 -20.93 15.09
CA HIS A 298 0.04 -21.21 15.71
C HIS A 298 0.04 -20.54 17.07
N PHE A 299 -0.12 -21.33 18.13
CA PHE A 299 0.02 -20.79 19.48
C PHE A 299 1.48 -20.42 19.72
N PRO A 300 1.75 -19.27 20.36
CA PRO A 300 3.10 -18.91 20.73
C PRO A 300 3.68 -19.99 21.65
N GLY A 301 4.88 -20.47 21.32
CA GLY A 301 5.64 -21.34 22.19
C GLY A 301 6.16 -20.57 23.41
N ALA A 302 6.34 -21.27 24.52
CA ALA A 302 7.08 -20.75 25.67
C ALA A 302 8.48 -21.38 25.72
N ASP A 303 9.47 -20.62 26.16
CA ASP A 303 10.81 -21.14 26.43
C ASP A 303 10.73 -22.02 27.69
N ILE A 304 10.72 -23.34 27.46
CA ILE A 304 10.61 -24.35 28.52
C ILE A 304 12.03 -24.91 28.81
N PRO A 305 12.53 -24.84 30.05
CA PRO A 305 13.78 -25.49 30.42
C PRO A 305 13.77 -26.99 30.10
N ALA A 306 14.91 -27.55 29.69
CA ALA A 306 15.00 -28.92 29.18
C ALA A 306 14.46 -30.01 30.13
N GLU A 307 14.45 -29.75 31.43
CA GLU A 307 13.99 -30.68 32.47
C GLU A 307 12.56 -30.37 32.98
N GLU A 308 11.84 -29.45 32.31
CA GLU A 308 10.49 -29.03 32.70
C GLU A 308 9.45 -29.28 31.60
N THR A 309 8.19 -29.33 32.04
CA THR A 309 7.05 -29.32 31.09
C THR A 309 6.41 -27.92 31.08
N ALA A 310 5.62 -27.64 30.04
CA ALA A 310 4.85 -26.39 29.98
C ALA A 310 3.96 -26.20 31.21
N TYR A 311 3.34 -27.31 31.67
CA TYR A 311 2.53 -27.29 32.88
C TYR A 311 3.36 -27.01 34.14
N SER A 312 4.53 -27.63 34.32
CA SER A 312 5.34 -27.37 35.51
C SER A 312 5.83 -25.92 35.60
N VAL A 313 6.20 -25.33 34.47
CA VAL A 313 6.54 -23.90 34.38
C VAL A 313 5.34 -23.02 34.69
N LEU A 314 4.17 -23.29 34.08
CA LEU A 314 2.95 -22.57 34.38
C LEU A 314 2.58 -22.63 35.87
N ALA A 315 2.58 -23.82 36.44
CA ALA A 315 2.25 -24.01 37.85
C ALA A 315 3.20 -23.22 38.76
N LYS A 316 4.53 -23.32 38.55
CA LYS A 316 5.52 -22.57 39.32
C LYS A 316 5.31 -21.05 39.26
N GLU A 317 5.15 -20.52 38.05
CA GLU A 317 4.94 -19.07 37.84
C GLU A 317 3.60 -18.59 38.42
N SER A 318 2.57 -19.42 38.32
CA SER A 318 1.26 -19.12 38.91
C SER A 318 1.32 -19.07 40.45
N TRP A 319 2.02 -20.02 41.10
CA TRP A 319 2.23 -20.02 42.54
C TRP A 319 3.04 -18.80 42.98
N ARG A 320 4.14 -18.45 42.28
CA ARG A 320 4.91 -17.22 42.55
C ARG A 320 4.04 -15.96 42.39
N GLY A 321 3.15 -15.96 41.41
CA GLY A 321 2.18 -14.88 41.19
C GLY A 321 1.15 -14.76 42.30
N LEU A 322 0.67 -15.91 42.83
CA LEU A 322 -0.24 -15.97 43.97
C LEU A 322 0.38 -15.37 45.20
N GLU A 323 1.61 -15.80 45.55
CA GLU A 323 2.38 -15.30 46.73
C GLU A 323 2.62 -13.79 46.68
N ARG A 324 2.93 -13.25 45.49
CA ARG A 324 3.08 -11.79 45.30
C ARG A 324 1.79 -11.02 45.47
N ARG A 325 0.65 -11.62 45.10
CA ARG A 325 -0.64 -10.92 45.07
C ARG A 325 -1.40 -11.01 46.37
N TYR A 326 -1.24 -12.11 47.08
CA TYR A 326 -1.91 -12.40 48.36
C TYR A 326 -0.86 -12.65 49.47
N ASN A 327 -0.64 -11.65 50.30
CA ASN A 327 0.25 -11.76 51.44
C ASN A 327 -0.45 -11.20 52.69
N PRO A 328 -0.93 -12.05 53.64
CA PRO A 328 -0.77 -13.52 53.62
C PRO A 328 -1.66 -14.22 52.60
N LEU A 329 -1.27 -15.45 52.23
CA LEU A 329 -2.07 -16.31 51.33
C LEU A 329 -3.44 -16.63 51.98
N VAL A 330 -4.50 -16.55 51.18
CA VAL A 330 -5.85 -16.87 51.63
C VAL A 330 -6.33 -18.19 51.02
N PRO A 331 -7.02 -19.07 51.80
CA PRO A 331 -7.43 -20.39 51.32
C PRO A 331 -8.27 -20.38 50.03
N GLU A 332 -9.11 -19.37 49.86
CA GLU A 332 -9.97 -19.22 48.70
C GLU A 332 -9.15 -19.00 47.41
N ALA A 333 -8.03 -18.21 47.50
CA ALA A 333 -7.15 -17.96 46.36
C ALA A 333 -6.35 -19.21 46.02
N ILE A 334 -5.90 -19.98 47.01
CA ILE A 334 -5.21 -21.26 46.82
C ILE A 334 -6.18 -22.25 46.09
N SER A 335 -7.38 -22.44 46.62
CA SER A 335 -8.37 -23.35 46.05
C SER A 335 -8.70 -22.95 44.59
N ARG A 336 -8.83 -21.66 44.35
CA ARG A 336 -9.11 -21.16 42.99
C ARG A 336 -7.94 -21.45 42.03
N LEU A 337 -6.70 -21.19 42.45
CA LEU A 337 -5.55 -21.49 41.59
C LEU A 337 -5.43 -22.98 41.31
N GLN A 338 -5.63 -23.85 42.31
CA GLN A 338 -5.61 -25.29 42.08
C GLN A 338 -6.67 -25.76 41.14
N HIS A 339 -7.87 -25.19 41.23
CA HIS A 339 -8.95 -25.50 40.32
C HIS A 339 -8.61 -25.06 38.85
N GLU A 340 -8.13 -23.82 38.67
CA GLU A 340 -7.79 -23.34 37.33
C GLU A 340 -6.63 -24.17 36.72
N LEU A 341 -5.62 -24.52 37.48
CA LEU A 341 -4.53 -25.37 36.99
C LEU A 341 -5.02 -26.77 36.62
N SER A 342 -5.99 -27.34 37.34
CA SER A 342 -6.55 -28.64 37.01
C SER A 342 -7.43 -28.66 35.77
N LEU A 343 -7.88 -27.50 35.30
CA LEU A 343 -8.62 -27.39 34.03
C LEU A 343 -7.71 -27.21 32.81
N ILE A 344 -6.48 -26.76 33.04
CA ILE A 344 -5.49 -26.49 31.97
C ILE A 344 -4.65 -27.75 31.67
N ASP A 345 -4.45 -28.62 32.68
CA ASP A 345 -3.73 -29.89 32.54
C ASP A 345 -4.54 -30.89 31.69
#